data_f97ea2bd7e8a2742f309f7bfcb4809a5
#
_entry.id   f97ea2bd7e8a2742f309f7bfcb4809a5
#
_cell.length_a   1.000
_cell.length_b   1.000
_cell.length_c   1.000
_cell.angle_alpha   90.00
_cell.angle_beta   90.00
_cell.angle_gamma   90.00
#
_symmetry.space_group_name_H-M   'P 1'
#
loop_
_entity.id
_entity.type
_entity.pdbx_description
1 polymer ?
#
loop_
_entity_poly.entity_id
_entity_poly.type
_entity_poly.pdbx_seq_one_letter_code
_entity_poly.pdbx_strand_id
1 'polypeptide(L)'
;MSKNNYLITGGLGLIGSNISKQLVRKKNVGKCILVDNYVGYINPLRRHFRDFRKFRFSDLYNKNVSSSIKKKYIFERGDVSDFKTMLSLLEKYKPKVIFHTAAVPVAKIQNSNISEFRNGSLDTTINILDCVDFLQK
;
A
#
# COMPACT_ATOMS: atom_id res chain seq x y z
N MET A 1 3.65 -10.20 -24.78
CA MET A 1 4.09 -9.03 -23.99
C MET A 1 4.26 -9.44 -22.54
N SER A 2 5.41 -9.16 -21.93
CA SER A 2 5.64 -9.39 -20.51
C SER A 2 4.68 -8.55 -19.68
N LYS A 3 4.12 -9.15 -18.61
CA LYS A 3 3.23 -8.43 -17.70
C LYS A 3 4.08 -7.74 -16.62
N ASN A 4 3.76 -6.50 -16.32
CA ASN A 4 4.46 -5.71 -15.32
C ASN A 4 3.82 -5.85 -13.94
N ASN A 5 4.64 -5.87 -12.90
CA ASN A 5 4.20 -5.79 -11.53
C ASN A 5 4.16 -4.32 -11.05
N TYR A 6 3.24 -4.04 -10.16
CA TYR A 6 3.03 -2.71 -9.57
C TYR A 6 2.96 -2.86 -8.06
N LEU A 7 3.64 -2.00 -7.32
CA LEU A 7 3.60 -1.97 -5.86
C LEU A 7 2.88 -0.69 -5.41
N ILE A 8 2.00 -0.81 -4.45
CA ILE A 8 1.21 0.30 -3.90
C ILE A 8 1.36 0.29 -2.39
N THR A 9 2.06 1.26 -1.82
CA THR A 9 2.12 1.46 -0.37
C THR A 9 0.86 2.16 0.11
N GLY A 10 0.40 1.86 1.32
CA GLY A 10 -0.91 2.29 1.78
C GLY A 10 -2.04 1.69 0.92
N GLY A 11 -1.81 0.48 0.39
CA GLY A 11 -2.63 -0.15 -0.63
C GLY A 11 -4.07 -0.45 -0.20
N LEU A 12 -4.34 -0.53 1.10
CA LEU A 12 -5.68 -0.71 1.66
C LEU A 12 -6.32 0.64 2.08
N GLY A 13 -5.60 1.74 1.90
CA GLY A 13 -6.15 3.08 2.05
C GLY A 13 -7.13 3.47 0.94
N LEU A 14 -7.76 4.65 1.06
CA LEU A 14 -8.75 5.12 0.06
C LEU A 14 -8.13 5.24 -1.33
N ILE A 15 -7.00 5.92 -1.44
CA ILE A 15 -6.34 6.18 -2.71
C ILE A 15 -5.73 4.89 -3.27
N GLY A 16 -4.92 4.19 -2.48
CA GLY A 16 -4.23 2.97 -2.92
C GLY A 16 -5.16 1.87 -3.40
N SER A 17 -6.27 1.63 -2.68
CA SER A 17 -7.26 0.64 -3.09
C SER A 17 -7.97 0.99 -4.41
N ASN A 18 -8.24 2.27 -4.67
CA ASN A 18 -8.85 2.69 -5.93
C ASN A 18 -7.87 2.61 -7.11
N ILE A 19 -6.59 2.97 -6.91
CA ILE A 19 -5.54 2.75 -7.92
C ILE A 19 -5.46 1.26 -8.26
N SER A 20 -5.41 0.38 -7.26
CA SER A 20 -5.30 -1.06 -7.46
C SER A 20 -6.47 -1.63 -8.26
N LYS A 21 -7.72 -1.21 -7.97
CA LYS A 21 -8.93 -1.62 -8.72
C LYS A 21 -8.84 -1.30 -10.21
N GLN A 22 -8.25 -0.17 -10.55
CA GLN A 22 -8.08 0.24 -11.95
C GLN A 22 -6.95 -0.54 -12.63
N LEU A 23 -5.81 -0.72 -11.94
CA LEU A 23 -4.64 -1.41 -12.48
C LEU A 23 -4.94 -2.87 -12.81
N VAL A 24 -5.55 -3.63 -11.91
CA VAL A 24 -5.77 -5.08 -12.12
C VAL A 24 -6.67 -5.41 -13.30
N ARG A 25 -7.46 -4.45 -13.77
CA ARG A 25 -8.32 -4.59 -14.95
C ARG A 25 -7.54 -4.48 -16.26
N LYS A 26 -6.33 -3.91 -16.23
CA LYS A 26 -5.51 -3.74 -17.44
C LYS A 26 -4.84 -5.07 -17.81
N LYS A 27 -4.79 -5.36 -19.11
CA LYS A 27 -4.25 -6.62 -19.65
C LYS A 27 -2.74 -6.80 -19.38
N ASN A 28 -1.98 -5.70 -19.43
CA ASN A 28 -0.53 -5.68 -19.22
C ASN A 28 -0.07 -5.72 -17.76
N VAL A 29 -1.01 -5.79 -16.80
CA VAL A 29 -0.70 -5.90 -15.36
C VAL A 29 -0.57 -7.37 -14.98
N GLY A 30 0.59 -7.73 -14.42
CA GLY A 30 0.89 -9.04 -13.84
C GLY A 30 0.37 -9.13 -12.42
N LYS A 31 1.07 -8.52 -11.49
CA LYS A 31 0.71 -8.47 -10.07
C LYS A 31 0.54 -7.02 -9.60
N CYS A 32 -0.36 -6.84 -8.67
CA CYS A 32 -0.57 -5.60 -7.93
C CYS A 32 -0.33 -5.90 -6.44
N ILE A 33 0.81 -5.46 -5.94
CA ILE A 33 1.29 -5.72 -4.58
C ILE A 33 0.82 -4.56 -3.70
N LEU A 34 -0.05 -4.85 -2.75
CA LEU A 34 -0.59 -3.88 -1.81
C LEU A 34 0.15 -4.03 -0.48
N VAL A 35 0.96 -3.05 -0.13
CA VAL A 35 1.69 -2.99 1.13
C VAL A 35 0.96 -2.06 2.09
N ASP A 36 0.63 -2.55 3.29
CA ASP A 36 -0.06 -1.78 4.32
C ASP A 36 0.30 -2.30 5.71
N ASN A 37 0.48 -1.42 6.68
CA ASN A 37 0.79 -1.83 8.05
C ASN A 37 -0.46 -2.13 8.88
N TYR A 38 -1.65 -1.90 8.32
CA TYR A 38 -2.96 -2.02 8.98
C TYR A 38 -3.15 -1.10 10.20
N VAL A 39 -2.28 -0.13 10.41
CA VAL A 39 -2.48 0.86 11.48
C VAL A 39 -3.63 1.78 11.07
N GLY A 40 -4.77 1.62 11.76
CA GLY A 40 -5.94 2.46 11.58
C GLY A 40 -5.76 3.79 12.28
N TYR A 41 -5.99 4.84 11.53
CA TYR A 41 -6.21 6.15 12.12
C TYR A 41 -7.65 6.25 12.68
N ILE A 42 -8.02 5.31 13.52
CA ILE A 42 -9.30 5.35 14.23
C ILE A 42 -9.04 6.08 15.54
N ASN A 43 -9.75 7.18 15.75
CA ASN A 43 -9.78 7.83 17.04
C ASN A 43 -10.12 6.75 18.11
N PRO A 44 -9.28 6.54 19.14
CA PRO A 44 -9.51 5.55 20.18
C PRO A 44 -10.90 5.64 20.85
N LEU A 45 -11.48 6.84 20.85
CA LEU A 45 -12.82 7.12 21.38
C LEU A 45 -13.96 6.63 20.47
N ARG A 46 -13.65 6.27 19.22
CA ARG A 46 -14.63 5.74 18.24
C ARG A 46 -14.42 4.26 17.98
N ARG A 47 -14.39 3.46 19.03
CA ARG A 47 -14.20 1.99 18.98
C ARG A 47 -15.24 1.23 18.12
N HIS A 48 -16.31 1.88 17.70
CA HIS A 48 -17.38 1.28 16.91
C HIS A 48 -17.17 1.38 15.40
N PHE A 49 -16.14 2.08 14.92
CA PHE A 49 -15.83 2.07 13.49
C PHE A 49 -15.17 0.74 13.12
N ARG A 50 -15.85 -0.03 12.29
CA ARG A 50 -15.31 -1.21 11.63
C ARG A 50 -13.97 -0.85 10.97
N ASP A 51 -13.00 -1.73 11.07
CA ASP A 51 -11.72 -1.56 10.39
C ASP A 51 -11.97 -1.41 8.88
N PHE A 52 -11.93 -0.19 8.40
CA PHE A 52 -12.16 0.14 6.99
C PHE A 52 -11.26 -0.64 6.03
N ARG A 53 -10.12 -1.12 6.50
CA ARG A 53 -9.20 -1.90 5.70
C ARG A 53 -9.65 -3.34 5.54
N LYS A 54 -10.16 -3.96 6.57
CA LYS A 54 -10.83 -5.26 6.44
C LYS A 54 -12.02 -5.17 5.48
N PHE A 55 -12.76 -4.08 5.57
CA PHE A 55 -13.88 -3.83 4.66
C PHE A 55 -13.40 -3.64 3.22
N ARG A 56 -12.32 -2.86 2.99
CA ARG A 56 -11.76 -2.67 1.65
C ARG A 56 -11.13 -3.93 1.09
N PHE A 57 -10.47 -4.73 1.93
CA PHE A 57 -10.00 -6.04 1.52
C PHE A 57 -11.14 -6.91 1.03
N SER A 58 -12.25 -6.98 1.77
CA SER A 58 -13.44 -7.72 1.35
C SER A 58 -14.08 -7.15 0.07
N ASP A 59 -14.04 -5.84 -0.12
CA ASP A 59 -14.54 -5.17 -1.34
C ASP A 59 -13.66 -5.46 -2.57
N LEU A 60 -12.34 -5.48 -2.41
CA LEU A 60 -11.42 -5.89 -3.48
C LEU A 60 -11.58 -7.38 -3.87
N TYR A 61 -12.03 -8.20 -2.93
CA TYR A 61 -12.15 -9.66 -3.04
C TYR A 61 -13.60 -10.16 -3.06
N ASN A 62 -14.57 -9.27 -3.27
CA ASN A 62 -15.98 -9.65 -3.24
C ASN A 62 -16.34 -10.68 -4.32
N LYS A 63 -17.55 -11.26 -4.22
CA LYS A 63 -18.00 -12.33 -5.10
C LYS A 63 -18.06 -11.92 -6.59
N ASN A 64 -18.24 -10.62 -6.85
CA ASN A 64 -18.40 -10.08 -8.22
C ASN A 64 -17.06 -9.85 -8.93
N VAL A 65 -15.92 -10.03 -8.26
CA VAL A 65 -14.61 -9.91 -8.87
C VAL A 65 -14.18 -11.27 -9.43
N SER A 66 -13.85 -11.31 -10.73
CA SER A 66 -13.44 -12.55 -11.40
C SER A 66 -12.19 -13.15 -10.77
N SER A 67 -12.06 -14.48 -10.84
CA SER A 67 -10.90 -15.21 -10.32
C SER A 67 -9.59 -14.77 -10.98
N SER A 68 -9.61 -14.39 -12.25
CA SER A 68 -8.44 -13.88 -12.97
C SER A 68 -7.94 -12.54 -12.40
N ILE A 69 -8.85 -11.66 -11.99
CA ILE A 69 -8.51 -10.40 -11.32
C ILE A 69 -8.02 -10.66 -9.90
N LYS A 70 -8.70 -11.52 -9.14
CA LYS A 70 -8.26 -11.87 -7.77
C LYS A 70 -6.83 -12.38 -7.72
N LYS A 71 -6.42 -13.21 -8.68
CA LYS A 71 -5.05 -13.74 -8.79
C LYS A 71 -3.97 -12.68 -9.03
N LYS A 72 -4.35 -11.47 -9.44
CA LYS A 72 -3.40 -10.37 -9.63
C LYS A 72 -3.06 -9.64 -8.32
N TYR A 73 -3.92 -9.69 -7.31
CA TYR A 73 -3.67 -9.05 -6.02
C TYR A 73 -2.70 -9.87 -5.17
N ILE A 74 -1.75 -9.19 -4.57
CA ILE A 74 -0.90 -9.68 -3.49
C ILE A 74 -1.01 -8.68 -2.34
N PHE A 75 -1.22 -9.18 -1.14
CA PHE A 75 -1.34 -8.38 0.07
C PHE A 75 -0.15 -8.68 0.97
N GLU A 76 0.67 -7.67 1.22
CA GLU A 76 1.81 -7.76 2.12
C GLU A 76 1.59 -6.82 3.31
N ARG A 77 1.68 -7.38 4.51
CA ARG A 77 1.68 -6.56 5.72
C ARG A 77 3.11 -6.10 5.98
N GLY A 78 3.32 -4.80 6.01
CA GLY A 78 4.64 -4.24 6.27
C GLY A 78 4.59 -2.75 6.58
N ASP A 79 5.58 -2.30 7.35
CA ASP A 79 5.78 -0.88 7.58
C ASP A 79 6.69 -0.33 6.48
N VAL A 80 6.21 0.71 5.80
CA VAL A 80 6.94 1.34 4.69
C VAL A 80 8.16 2.12 5.18
N SER A 81 8.23 2.48 6.46
CA SER A 81 9.40 3.11 7.07
C SER A 81 10.52 2.11 7.40
N ASP A 82 10.26 0.81 7.35
CA ASP A 82 11.28 -0.23 7.55
C ASP A 82 12.00 -0.58 6.25
N PHE A 83 13.27 -0.18 6.15
CA PHE A 83 14.12 -0.39 4.98
C PHE A 83 14.23 -1.86 4.57
N LYS A 84 14.48 -2.76 5.53
CA LYS A 84 14.66 -4.19 5.25
C LYS A 84 13.39 -4.81 4.67
N THR A 85 12.23 -4.48 5.24
CA THR A 85 10.93 -4.93 4.74
C THR A 85 10.71 -4.45 3.31
N MET A 86 10.90 -3.16 3.05
CA MET A 86 10.68 -2.61 1.71
C MET A 86 11.65 -3.14 0.68
N LEU A 87 12.95 -3.20 1.01
CA LEU A 87 13.96 -3.75 0.11
C LEU A 87 13.63 -5.20 -0.28
N SER A 88 13.30 -6.05 0.70
CA SER A 88 12.91 -7.44 0.46
C SER A 88 11.70 -7.56 -0.47
N LEU A 89 10.69 -6.70 -0.30
CA LEU A 89 9.51 -6.69 -1.17
C LEU A 89 9.84 -6.23 -2.60
N LEU A 90 10.70 -5.22 -2.75
CA LEU A 90 11.12 -4.74 -4.06
C LEU A 90 11.95 -5.77 -4.80
N GLU A 91 12.88 -6.45 -4.13
CA GLU A 91 13.67 -7.56 -4.69
C GLU A 91 12.78 -8.74 -5.11
N LYS A 92 11.85 -9.12 -4.25
CA LYS A 92 10.93 -10.25 -4.47
C LYS A 92 10.00 -10.04 -5.66
N TYR A 93 9.40 -8.86 -5.76
CA TYR A 93 8.35 -8.60 -6.74
C TYR A 93 8.79 -7.83 -7.96
N LYS A 94 9.94 -7.17 -7.91
CA LYS A 94 10.53 -6.37 -9.00
C LYS A 94 9.49 -5.49 -9.70
N PRO A 95 8.79 -4.61 -8.96
CA PRO A 95 7.75 -3.79 -9.53
C PRO A 95 8.34 -2.80 -10.56
N LYS A 96 7.66 -2.63 -11.68
CA LYS A 96 8.04 -1.62 -12.68
C LYS A 96 7.71 -0.20 -12.20
N VAL A 97 6.65 -0.06 -11.39
CA VAL A 97 6.19 1.22 -10.86
C VAL A 97 5.78 1.03 -9.40
N ILE A 98 6.14 2.00 -8.58
CA ILE A 98 5.72 2.13 -7.19
C ILE A 98 4.77 3.32 -7.09
N PHE A 99 3.55 3.08 -6.59
CA PHE A 99 2.62 4.12 -6.17
C PHE A 99 2.73 4.29 -4.67
N HIS A 100 3.39 5.35 -4.23
CA HIS A 100 3.55 5.64 -2.81
C HIS A 100 2.36 6.45 -2.30
N THR A 101 1.45 5.78 -1.57
CA THR A 101 0.25 6.40 -0.98
C THR A 101 0.16 6.20 0.53
N ALA A 102 1.17 5.55 1.14
CA ALA A 102 1.28 5.45 2.57
C ALA A 102 1.71 6.81 3.14
N ALA A 103 0.85 7.40 3.94
CA ALA A 103 1.11 8.68 4.62
C ALA A 103 0.16 8.85 5.80
N VAL A 104 0.48 9.77 6.70
CA VAL A 104 -0.46 10.26 7.71
C VAL A 104 -1.49 11.15 7.01
N PRO A 105 -2.80 10.83 7.09
CA PRO A 105 -3.83 11.66 6.46
C PRO A 105 -3.85 13.09 6.99
N VAL A 106 -3.99 14.07 6.11
CA VAL A 106 -4.06 15.51 6.46
C VAL A 106 -5.12 15.80 7.54
N ALA A 107 -6.26 15.14 7.48
CA ALA A 107 -7.30 15.25 8.51
C ALA A 107 -6.86 14.87 9.93
N LYS A 108 -5.70 14.22 10.07
CA LYS A 108 -5.12 13.83 11.35
C LYS A 108 -3.97 14.71 11.82
N ILE A 109 -3.46 15.58 10.97
CA ILE A 109 -2.31 16.46 11.30
C ILE A 109 -2.57 17.26 12.58
N GLN A 110 -3.81 17.71 12.80
CA GLN A 110 -4.19 18.46 14.00
C GLN A 110 -4.06 17.69 15.33
N ASN A 111 -4.06 16.34 15.27
CA ASN A 111 -4.01 15.45 16.43
C ASN A 111 -2.79 14.54 16.45
N SER A 112 -1.89 14.66 15.49
CA SER A 112 -0.65 13.88 15.41
C SER A 112 0.51 14.70 15.97
N ASN A 113 1.39 14.07 16.72
CA ASN A 113 2.63 14.72 17.11
C ASN A 113 3.61 14.75 15.91
N ILE A 114 4.63 15.59 16.01
CA ILE A 114 5.64 15.79 14.94
C ILE A 114 6.32 14.47 14.56
N SER A 115 6.61 13.60 15.54
CA SER A 115 7.24 12.30 15.30
C SER A 115 6.35 11.35 14.49
N GLU A 116 5.04 11.30 14.79
CA GLU A 116 4.09 10.49 14.00
C GLU A 116 4.00 10.98 12.56
N PHE A 117 3.97 12.30 12.37
CA PHE A 117 3.95 12.88 11.03
C PHE A 117 5.24 12.58 10.26
N ARG A 118 6.38 12.78 10.91
CA ARG A 118 7.69 12.46 10.32
C ARG A 118 7.75 10.99 9.90
N ASN A 119 7.51 10.08 10.83
CA ASN A 119 7.64 8.63 10.59
C ASN A 119 6.63 8.13 9.54
N GLY A 120 5.40 8.65 9.58
CA GLY A 120 4.33 8.17 8.71
C GLY A 120 4.29 8.82 7.32
N SER A 121 5.03 9.90 7.08
CA SER A 121 5.01 10.61 5.80
C SER A 121 6.40 10.85 5.24
N LEU A 122 7.29 11.50 5.99
CA LEU A 122 8.62 11.84 5.50
C LEU A 122 9.52 10.60 5.42
N ASP A 123 9.67 9.87 6.53
CA ASP A 123 10.56 8.73 6.60
C ASP A 123 10.12 7.60 5.65
N THR A 124 8.82 7.40 5.47
CA THR A 124 8.30 6.43 4.48
C THR A 124 8.68 6.80 3.05
N THR A 125 8.64 8.09 2.71
CA THR A 125 9.03 8.57 1.37
C THR A 125 10.53 8.42 1.14
N ILE A 126 11.35 8.86 2.10
CA ILE A 126 12.81 8.73 2.05
C ILE A 126 13.18 7.26 1.90
N ASN A 127 12.60 6.38 2.71
CA ASN A 127 12.89 4.95 2.69
C ASN A 127 12.60 4.29 1.34
N ILE A 128 11.49 4.66 0.67
CA ILE A 128 11.20 4.17 -0.69
C ILE A 128 12.28 4.61 -1.68
N LEU A 129 12.69 5.88 -1.62
CA LEU A 129 13.72 6.41 -2.51
C LEU A 129 15.07 5.74 -2.28
N ASP A 130 15.46 5.55 -1.01
CA ASP A 130 16.71 4.86 -0.63
C ASP A 130 16.71 3.40 -1.10
N CYS A 131 15.59 2.67 -0.97
CA CYS A 131 15.48 1.31 -1.48
C CYS A 131 15.60 1.26 -3.01
N VAL A 132 15.01 2.21 -3.73
CA VAL A 132 15.11 2.26 -5.20
C VAL A 132 16.53 2.58 -5.63
N ASP A 133 17.20 3.55 -4.98
CA ASP A 133 18.59 3.91 -5.27
C ASP A 133 19.52 2.72 -5.00
N PHE A 134 19.32 2.01 -3.89
CA PHE A 134 20.10 0.82 -3.55
C PHE A 134 20.01 -0.28 -4.61
N LEU A 135 18.85 -0.49 -5.20
CA LEU A 135 18.62 -1.54 -6.21
C LEU A 135 19.08 -1.15 -7.61
N GLN A 136 19.42 0.11 -7.85
CA GLN A 136 19.93 0.58 -9.15
C GLN A 136 21.46 0.59 -9.25
N LYS A 137 22.14 0.41 -8.12
CA LYS A 137 23.61 0.29 -8.02
C LYS A 137 24.08 -1.14 -8.23
#